data_a709c97a80d4473249bcdadca661fc32
#
_entry.id   a709c97a80d4473249bcdadca661fc32
#
_cell.length_a   1.000
_cell.length_b   1.000
_cell.length_c   1.000
_cell.angle_alpha   90.00
_cell.angle_beta   90.00
_cell.angle_gamma   90.00
#
_symmetry.space_group_name_H-M   'P 1'
#
loop_
_entity.id
_entity.type
_entity.pdbx_description
1 polymer ?
#
loop_
_entity_poly.entity_id
_entity_poly.type
_entity_poly.pdbx_seq_one_letter_code
_entity_poly.pdbx_strand_id
1 'polypeptide(L)'
;GYAAEKFKVESDPIVEQLDELLPQTQCGQCGFPGCKPYAQSIADGDAINKCPPGGQSTINAIAKLLDVAAPALDEEHGEEEIRTVAFIREDECIGCTKCIQACPVDAILGAAKLMHTVIVRECTGCDLCVEPCPVDCIDMLPIEEDIEQWRWSIPKKQHYLIATSSSAVHETLT
;
A
#
# COMPACT_ATOMS: atom_id res chain seq x y z
N GLY A 1 20.19 19.49 -11.81
CA GLY A 1 21.57 19.80 -11.38
C GLY A 1 22.53 18.69 -11.79
N TYR A 2 23.86 18.95 -11.76
CA TYR A 2 24.92 18.05 -12.23
C TYR A 2 24.81 16.60 -11.70
N ALA A 3 24.44 16.41 -10.43
CA ALA A 3 24.28 15.08 -9.85
C ALA A 3 23.09 14.30 -10.48
N ALA A 4 21.98 14.97 -10.78
CA ALA A 4 20.81 14.35 -11.42
C ALA A 4 21.14 13.91 -12.88
N GLU A 5 21.98 14.64 -13.57
CA GLU A 5 22.42 14.26 -14.90
C GLU A 5 23.47 13.13 -14.88
N LYS A 6 24.45 13.23 -13.95
CA LYS A 6 25.56 12.26 -13.86
C LYS A 6 25.10 10.89 -13.32
N PHE A 7 24.08 10.86 -12.48
CA PHE A 7 23.53 9.64 -11.86
C PHE A 7 22.12 9.30 -12.41
N LYS A 8 21.81 9.79 -13.63
CA LYS A 8 20.58 9.37 -14.31
C LYS A 8 20.65 7.86 -14.56
N VAL A 9 19.80 7.12 -13.88
CA VAL A 9 19.57 5.71 -14.17
C VAL A 9 18.66 5.67 -15.39
N GLU A 10 19.15 5.14 -16.50
CA GLU A 10 18.31 4.83 -17.65
C GLU A 10 17.54 3.57 -17.30
N SER A 11 16.27 3.73 -16.88
CA SER A 11 15.35 2.61 -16.70
C SER A 11 14.81 2.20 -18.08
N ASP A 12 14.68 0.91 -18.31
CA ASP A 12 14.02 0.39 -19.49
C ASP A 12 12.53 0.79 -19.43
N PRO A 13 11.98 1.47 -20.45
CA PRO A 13 10.57 1.87 -20.45
C PRO A 13 9.58 0.71 -20.24
N ILE A 14 9.94 -0.52 -20.67
CA ILE A 14 9.09 -1.69 -20.46
C ILE A 14 9.03 -2.08 -18.98
N VAL A 15 10.14 -1.96 -18.26
CA VAL A 15 10.19 -2.27 -16.81
C VAL A 15 9.32 -1.29 -16.02
N GLU A 16 9.30 -0.01 -16.40
CA GLU A 16 8.43 0.98 -15.74
C GLU A 16 6.95 0.67 -15.99
N GLN A 17 6.57 0.32 -17.22
CA GLN A 17 5.19 -0.08 -17.54
C GLN A 17 4.78 -1.36 -16.82
N LEU A 18 5.68 -2.34 -16.70
CA LEU A 18 5.43 -3.57 -15.96
C LEU A 18 5.27 -3.30 -14.46
N ASP A 19 6.11 -2.43 -13.89
CA ASP A 19 6.04 -2.05 -12.48
C ASP A 19 4.72 -1.31 -12.16
N GLU A 20 4.24 -0.44 -13.04
CA GLU A 20 2.94 0.25 -12.91
C GLU A 20 1.74 -0.71 -12.93
N LEU A 21 1.84 -1.85 -13.63
CA LEU A 21 0.79 -2.87 -13.68
C LEU A 21 0.75 -3.74 -12.42
N LEU A 22 1.87 -3.83 -11.70
CA LEU A 22 1.95 -4.62 -10.48
C LEU A 22 1.25 -3.92 -9.29
N PRO A 23 0.69 -4.67 -8.33
CA PRO A 23 -0.16 -4.13 -7.26
C PRO A 23 0.57 -3.27 -6.23
N GLN A 24 1.89 -3.13 -6.32
CA GLN A 24 2.75 -2.34 -5.44
C GLN A 24 2.68 -2.72 -3.94
N THR A 25 2.28 -3.97 -3.64
CA THR A 25 2.20 -4.48 -2.27
C THR A 25 3.55 -4.68 -1.62
N GLN A 26 4.62 -4.80 -2.41
CA GLN A 26 6.01 -5.04 -1.97
C GLN A 26 6.16 -6.29 -1.06
N CYS A 27 5.23 -7.26 -1.14
CA CYS A 27 5.11 -8.39 -0.21
C CYS A 27 6.22 -9.46 -0.34
N GLY A 28 6.87 -9.57 -1.49
CA GLY A 28 7.91 -10.56 -1.74
C GLY A 28 7.41 -11.99 -2.02
N GLN A 29 6.10 -12.26 -2.07
CA GLN A 29 5.53 -13.60 -2.32
C GLN A 29 5.97 -14.20 -3.66
N CYS A 30 6.20 -13.37 -4.68
CA CYS A 30 6.75 -13.80 -5.97
C CYS A 30 8.23 -14.25 -5.92
N GLY A 31 8.87 -14.24 -4.73
CA GLY A 31 10.28 -14.56 -4.55
C GLY A 31 11.26 -13.40 -4.83
N PHE A 32 10.75 -12.21 -5.17
CA PHE A 32 11.56 -11.02 -5.41
C PHE A 32 11.42 -10.01 -4.24
N PRO A 33 12.43 -9.19 -3.95
CA PRO A 33 12.41 -8.26 -2.81
C PRO A 33 11.49 -7.04 -3.01
N GLY A 34 10.58 -7.09 -3.99
CA GLY A 34 9.62 -6.02 -4.29
C GLY A 34 9.10 -6.10 -5.72
N CYS A 35 8.15 -5.23 -6.07
CA CYS A 35 7.49 -5.24 -7.38
C CYS A 35 8.45 -4.86 -8.52
N LYS A 36 9.27 -3.84 -8.35
CA LYS A 36 10.21 -3.40 -9.39
C LYS A 36 11.27 -4.45 -9.78
N PRO A 37 11.91 -5.17 -8.84
CA PRO A 37 12.77 -6.31 -9.18
C PRO A 37 12.06 -7.42 -9.94
N TYR A 38 10.79 -7.69 -9.62
CA TYR A 38 9.99 -8.65 -10.37
C TYR A 38 9.65 -8.12 -11.78
N ALA A 39 9.28 -6.85 -11.93
CA ALA A 39 9.09 -6.24 -13.25
C ALA A 39 10.35 -6.33 -14.12
N GLN A 40 11.53 -6.15 -13.54
CA GLN A 40 12.80 -6.34 -14.25
C GLN A 40 12.98 -7.79 -14.71
N SER A 41 12.71 -8.77 -13.83
CA SER A 41 12.86 -10.18 -14.21
C SER A 41 11.88 -10.59 -15.31
N ILE A 42 10.65 -10.05 -15.32
CA ILE A 42 9.70 -10.24 -16.42
C ILE A 42 10.25 -9.68 -17.73
N ALA A 43 10.83 -8.48 -17.71
CA ALA A 43 11.45 -7.88 -18.88
C ALA A 43 12.64 -8.72 -19.41
N ASP A 44 13.35 -9.41 -18.50
CA ASP A 44 14.44 -10.32 -18.82
C ASP A 44 13.94 -11.71 -19.29
N GLY A 45 12.62 -11.95 -19.31
CA GLY A 45 12.00 -13.16 -19.84
C GLY A 45 11.52 -14.17 -18.80
N ASP A 46 11.41 -13.79 -17.54
CA ASP A 46 10.84 -14.64 -16.47
C ASP A 46 9.29 -14.76 -16.59
N ALA A 47 8.72 -15.70 -15.83
CA ALA A 47 7.29 -15.97 -15.81
C ALA A 47 6.48 -14.77 -15.27
N ILE A 48 5.35 -14.46 -15.92
CA ILE A 48 4.50 -13.30 -15.62
C ILE A 48 3.42 -13.59 -14.57
N ASN A 49 3.34 -14.83 -14.05
CA ASN A 49 2.23 -15.35 -13.25
C ASN A 49 2.59 -15.62 -11.77
N LYS A 50 3.68 -15.04 -11.27
CA LYS A 50 4.18 -15.29 -9.90
C LYS A 50 3.63 -14.33 -8.83
N CYS A 51 2.68 -13.44 -9.17
CA CYS A 51 2.19 -12.41 -8.25
C CYS A 51 0.78 -12.72 -7.72
N PRO A 52 0.60 -13.33 -6.53
CA PRO A 52 -0.72 -13.64 -5.98
C PRO A 52 -1.57 -12.39 -5.70
N PRO A 53 -1.04 -11.32 -5.08
CA PRO A 53 -1.84 -10.11 -4.85
C PRO A 53 -2.31 -9.39 -6.13
N GLY A 54 -1.63 -9.62 -7.25
CA GLY A 54 -2.04 -9.11 -8.55
C GLY A 54 -3.14 -9.92 -9.21
N GLY A 55 -3.24 -11.20 -8.86
CA GLY A 55 -4.22 -12.13 -9.40
C GLY A 55 -4.19 -12.27 -10.93
N GLN A 56 -5.21 -12.93 -11.46
CA GLN A 56 -5.35 -13.16 -12.89
C GLN A 56 -5.51 -11.85 -13.69
N SER A 57 -6.04 -10.80 -13.08
CA SER A 57 -6.22 -9.50 -13.74
C SER A 57 -4.89 -8.85 -14.12
N THR A 58 -3.91 -8.87 -13.22
CA THR A 58 -2.56 -8.36 -13.46
C THR A 58 -1.82 -9.20 -14.50
N ILE A 59 -1.94 -10.54 -14.43
CA ILE A 59 -1.37 -11.45 -15.43
C ILE A 59 -1.88 -11.13 -16.83
N ASN A 60 -3.19 -10.92 -16.97
CA ASN A 60 -3.81 -10.57 -18.24
C ASN A 60 -3.33 -9.20 -18.77
N ALA A 61 -3.14 -8.23 -17.89
CA ALA A 61 -2.64 -6.90 -18.25
C ALA A 61 -1.18 -6.97 -18.73
N ILE A 62 -0.32 -7.70 -18.01
CA ILE A 62 1.08 -7.93 -18.40
C ILE A 62 1.17 -8.71 -19.71
N ALA A 63 0.38 -9.78 -19.87
CA ALA A 63 0.34 -10.58 -21.08
C ALA A 63 -0.05 -9.75 -22.30
N LYS A 64 -1.01 -8.84 -22.14
CA LYS A 64 -1.41 -7.90 -23.19
C LYS A 64 -0.30 -6.90 -23.53
N LEU A 65 0.43 -6.41 -22.53
CA LEU A 65 1.55 -5.48 -22.74
C LEU A 65 2.69 -6.13 -23.51
N LEU A 66 2.99 -7.40 -23.20
CA LEU A 66 4.09 -8.17 -23.81
C LEU A 66 3.68 -8.94 -25.06
N ASP A 67 2.39 -8.90 -25.44
CA ASP A 67 1.81 -9.66 -26.58
C ASP A 67 2.05 -11.17 -26.47
N VAL A 68 1.88 -11.73 -25.25
CA VAL A 68 2.03 -13.16 -24.96
C VAL A 68 0.72 -13.76 -24.47
N ALA A 69 0.61 -15.08 -24.47
CA ALA A 69 -0.54 -15.77 -23.88
C ALA A 69 -0.53 -15.63 -22.36
N ALA A 70 -1.68 -15.29 -21.75
CA ALA A 70 -1.82 -15.19 -20.32
C ALA A 70 -1.89 -16.59 -19.69
N PRO A 71 -0.89 -17.03 -18.90
CA PRO A 71 -0.97 -18.26 -18.12
C PRO A 71 -1.91 -18.11 -16.92
N ALA A 72 -2.27 -19.23 -16.27
CA ALA A 72 -2.91 -19.21 -14.98
C ALA A 72 -1.92 -18.75 -13.89
N LEU A 73 -2.44 -18.24 -12.76
CA LEU A 73 -1.62 -17.91 -11.60
C LEU A 73 -0.81 -19.14 -11.15
N ASP A 74 0.41 -18.90 -10.74
CA ASP A 74 1.30 -19.97 -10.25
C ASP A 74 0.98 -20.29 -8.80
N GLU A 75 0.40 -21.47 -8.57
CA GLU A 75 0.00 -21.96 -7.25
C GLU A 75 1.18 -22.15 -6.28
N GLU A 76 2.42 -22.27 -6.79
CA GLU A 76 3.62 -22.37 -5.93
C GLU A 76 3.92 -21.07 -5.18
N HIS A 77 3.45 -19.92 -5.70
CA HIS A 77 3.64 -18.61 -5.09
C HIS A 77 2.44 -18.13 -4.27
N GLY A 78 1.33 -18.90 -4.27
CA GLY A 78 0.10 -18.63 -3.53
C GLY A 78 -1.14 -18.55 -4.41
N GLU A 79 -2.27 -18.38 -3.76
CA GLU A 79 -3.58 -18.21 -4.40
C GLU A 79 -4.00 -16.75 -4.39
N GLU A 80 -4.98 -16.38 -5.22
CA GLU A 80 -5.59 -15.06 -5.18
C GLU A 80 -6.44 -14.93 -3.90
N GLU A 81 -5.98 -14.14 -2.95
CA GLU A 81 -6.64 -13.93 -1.66
C GLU A 81 -7.47 -12.65 -1.65
N ILE A 82 -8.52 -12.65 -0.82
CA ILE A 82 -9.29 -11.44 -0.52
C ILE A 82 -8.35 -10.45 0.17
N ARG A 83 -8.37 -9.19 -0.28
CA ARG A 83 -7.57 -8.13 0.31
C ARG A 83 -7.84 -8.03 1.82
N THR A 84 -6.79 -8.13 2.61
CA THR A 84 -6.82 -8.01 4.06
C THR A 84 -6.07 -6.77 4.53
N VAL A 85 -6.30 -6.36 5.78
CA VAL A 85 -5.49 -5.35 6.48
C VAL A 85 -5.08 -5.88 7.83
N ALA A 86 -3.89 -5.49 8.26
CA ALA A 86 -3.43 -5.78 9.61
C ALA A 86 -4.23 -4.94 10.63
N PHE A 87 -4.66 -5.59 11.70
CA PHE A 87 -5.28 -4.96 12.86
C PHE A 87 -4.47 -5.30 14.11
N ILE A 88 -4.03 -4.29 14.85
CA ILE A 88 -3.25 -4.47 16.08
C ILE A 88 -4.18 -4.32 17.27
N ARG A 89 -4.25 -5.33 18.12
CA ARG A 89 -4.92 -5.23 19.43
C ARG A 89 -4.06 -4.37 20.34
N GLU A 90 -4.42 -3.09 20.44
CA GLU A 90 -3.60 -2.05 21.09
C GLU A 90 -3.38 -2.29 22.58
N ASP A 91 -4.33 -2.92 23.27
CA ASP A 91 -4.30 -3.31 24.67
C ASP A 91 -3.29 -4.43 24.97
N GLU A 92 -3.00 -5.28 23.98
CA GLU A 92 -2.01 -6.36 24.07
C GLU A 92 -0.62 -5.92 23.57
N CYS A 93 -0.54 -4.79 22.87
CA CYS A 93 0.67 -4.32 22.22
C CYS A 93 1.69 -3.80 23.24
N ILE A 94 2.87 -4.41 23.28
CA ILE A 94 3.97 -4.04 24.19
C ILE A 94 4.92 -2.96 23.65
N GLY A 95 4.67 -2.45 22.44
CA GLY A 95 5.51 -1.40 21.86
C GLY A 95 6.91 -1.85 21.46
N CYS A 96 7.07 -3.08 20.94
CA CYS A 96 8.40 -3.63 20.61
C CYS A 96 8.98 -3.13 19.28
N THR A 97 8.23 -2.42 18.47
CA THR A 97 8.59 -1.82 17.16
C THR A 97 8.94 -2.80 16.03
N LYS A 98 8.88 -4.12 16.24
CA LYS A 98 9.27 -5.09 15.22
C LYS A 98 8.35 -5.07 13.99
N CYS A 99 7.05 -4.87 14.18
CA CYS A 99 6.08 -4.74 13.10
C CYS A 99 6.34 -3.50 12.22
N ILE A 100 6.78 -2.38 12.83
CA ILE A 100 7.16 -1.15 12.08
C ILE A 100 8.35 -1.44 11.17
N GLN A 101 9.37 -2.17 11.69
CA GLN A 101 10.57 -2.51 10.92
C GLN A 101 10.27 -3.51 9.78
N ALA A 102 9.24 -4.33 9.94
CA ALA A 102 8.83 -5.32 8.95
C ALA A 102 7.90 -4.74 7.87
N CYS A 103 7.28 -3.58 8.11
CA CYS A 103 6.31 -2.99 7.19
C CYS A 103 7.02 -2.34 5.99
N PRO A 104 6.81 -2.83 4.76
CA PRO A 104 7.49 -2.30 3.57
C PRO A 104 6.92 -0.97 3.08
N VAL A 105 5.73 -0.59 3.59
CA VAL A 105 4.98 0.61 3.15
C VAL A 105 4.76 1.62 4.28
N ASP A 106 5.43 1.44 5.43
CA ASP A 106 5.34 2.33 6.59
C ASP A 106 3.91 2.59 7.10
N ALA A 107 3.02 1.60 6.95
CA ALA A 107 1.61 1.71 7.34
C ALA A 107 1.37 1.60 8.85
N ILE A 108 2.39 1.41 9.68
CA ILE A 108 2.24 1.19 11.13
C ILE A 108 2.82 2.38 11.90
N LEU A 109 1.97 3.03 12.70
CA LEU A 109 2.35 4.10 13.60
C LEU A 109 2.59 3.58 15.00
N GLY A 110 3.58 4.13 15.68
CA GLY A 110 3.89 3.80 17.06
C GLY A 110 5.32 4.18 17.44
N ALA A 111 5.68 3.87 18.69
CA ALA A 111 7.03 4.10 19.17
C ALA A 111 7.43 3.05 20.22
N ALA A 112 8.71 2.97 20.55
CA ALA A 112 9.20 2.04 21.57
C ALA A 112 8.48 2.24 22.91
N LYS A 113 7.93 1.15 23.45
CA LYS A 113 7.14 1.09 24.70
C LYS A 113 5.78 1.82 24.64
N LEU A 114 5.32 2.19 23.46
CA LEU A 114 3.98 2.70 23.22
C LEU A 114 3.24 1.75 22.28
N MET A 115 1.92 1.68 22.40
CA MET A 115 1.11 0.86 21.48
C MET A 115 1.30 1.29 20.04
N HIS A 116 1.08 0.33 19.13
CA HIS A 116 1.12 0.58 17.71
C HIS A 116 -0.28 0.50 17.12
N THR A 117 -0.52 1.24 16.04
CA THR A 117 -1.77 1.19 15.27
C THR A 117 -1.47 1.17 13.77
N VAL A 118 -2.42 0.70 12.98
CA VAL A 118 -2.27 0.55 11.52
C VAL A 118 -3.05 1.63 10.79
N ILE A 119 -2.41 2.28 9.82
CA ILE A 119 -3.09 3.16 8.86
C ILE A 119 -3.70 2.28 7.77
N VAL A 120 -4.98 1.95 7.92
CA VAL A 120 -5.70 0.99 7.07
C VAL A 120 -5.57 1.29 5.58
N ARG A 121 -5.67 2.56 5.16
CA ARG A 121 -5.59 2.96 3.76
C ARG A 121 -4.20 2.75 3.12
N GLU A 122 -3.14 2.75 3.94
CA GLU A 122 -1.76 2.56 3.50
C GLU A 122 -1.33 1.08 3.62
N CYS A 123 -2.09 0.26 4.37
CA CYS A 123 -1.81 -1.15 4.54
C CYS A 123 -2.12 -1.93 3.26
N THR A 124 -1.16 -2.72 2.80
CA THR A 124 -1.28 -3.54 1.58
C THR A 124 -1.71 -4.99 1.84
N GLY A 125 -1.86 -5.39 3.12
CA GLY A 125 -2.28 -6.75 3.48
C GLY A 125 -1.20 -7.82 3.30
N CYS A 126 0.08 -7.44 3.29
CA CYS A 126 1.20 -8.35 3.01
C CYS A 126 1.58 -9.29 4.15
N ASP A 127 0.94 -9.21 5.32
CA ASP A 127 1.11 -10.01 6.56
C ASP A 127 2.52 -10.03 7.21
N LEU A 128 3.53 -9.45 6.60
CA LEU A 128 4.92 -9.44 7.07
C LEU A 128 5.12 -8.91 8.50
N CYS A 129 4.14 -8.19 9.06
CA CYS A 129 4.17 -7.68 10.43
C CYS A 129 3.69 -8.71 11.46
N VAL A 130 3.03 -9.80 11.07
CA VAL A 130 2.44 -10.81 11.95
C VAL A 130 3.53 -11.67 12.60
N GLU A 131 4.36 -12.32 11.79
CA GLU A 131 5.41 -13.24 12.27
C GLU A 131 6.37 -12.62 13.31
N PRO A 132 6.89 -11.38 13.12
CA PRO A 132 7.83 -10.80 14.07
C PRO A 132 7.19 -10.33 15.38
N CYS A 133 5.85 -10.39 15.53
CA CYS A 133 5.16 -9.94 16.73
C CYS A 133 5.35 -10.93 17.87
N PRO A 134 6.05 -10.58 18.98
CA PRO A 134 6.35 -11.53 20.05
C PRO A 134 5.18 -11.84 20.98
N VAL A 135 4.09 -11.08 20.89
CA VAL A 135 2.87 -11.25 21.71
C VAL A 135 1.65 -11.62 20.87
N ASP A 136 1.85 -11.84 19.57
CA ASP A 136 0.81 -12.29 18.63
C ASP A 136 -0.48 -11.42 18.69
N CYS A 137 -0.31 -10.11 18.75
CA CYS A 137 -1.42 -9.16 18.88
C CYS A 137 -1.87 -8.55 17.54
N ILE A 138 -1.50 -9.17 16.40
CA ILE A 138 -1.82 -8.66 15.07
C ILE A 138 -2.70 -9.67 14.33
N ASP A 139 -3.89 -9.25 13.96
CA ASP A 139 -4.84 -10.03 13.17
C ASP A 139 -4.91 -9.49 11.75
N MET A 140 -5.10 -10.37 10.75
CA MET A 140 -5.39 -9.98 9.38
C MET A 140 -6.90 -10.01 9.16
N LEU A 141 -7.50 -8.84 8.95
CA LEU A 141 -8.94 -8.71 8.76
C LEU A 141 -9.25 -8.48 7.27
N PRO A 142 -10.24 -9.21 6.69
CA PRO A 142 -10.64 -8.99 5.31
C PRO A 142 -11.27 -7.59 5.16
N ILE A 143 -10.94 -6.92 4.06
CA ILE A 143 -11.64 -5.70 3.64
C ILE A 143 -12.77 -6.12 2.70
N GLU A 144 -14.00 -5.95 3.14
CA GLU A 144 -15.15 -6.04 2.25
C GLU A 144 -15.23 -4.74 1.46
N GLU A 145 -14.75 -4.75 0.22
CA GLU A 145 -14.97 -3.65 -0.73
C GLU A 145 -16.38 -3.77 -1.33
N ASP A 146 -17.39 -3.51 -0.50
CA ASP A 146 -18.76 -3.43 -0.97
C ASP A 146 -19.05 -2.02 -1.52
N ILE A 147 -19.54 -1.96 -2.77
CA ILE A 147 -19.97 -0.72 -3.42
C ILE A 147 -21.06 -0.02 -2.59
N GLU A 148 -21.88 -0.77 -1.84
CA GLU A 148 -22.91 -0.22 -0.97
C GLU A 148 -22.33 0.51 0.25
N GLN A 149 -21.13 0.14 0.69
CA GLN A 149 -20.42 0.80 1.79
C GLN A 149 -19.51 1.93 1.31
N TRP A 150 -19.30 2.05 -0.02
CA TRP A 150 -18.48 3.08 -0.58
C TRP A 150 -19.10 4.47 -0.32
N ARG A 151 -18.43 5.26 0.48
CA ARG A 151 -18.80 6.65 0.77
C ARG A 151 -17.72 7.56 0.25
N TRP A 152 -18.14 8.55 -0.57
CA TRP A 152 -17.24 9.66 -0.87
C TRP A 152 -16.76 10.25 0.45
N SER A 153 -15.45 10.37 0.61
CA SER A 153 -14.88 11.16 1.70
C SER A 153 -15.31 12.61 1.45
N ILE A 154 -16.43 13.01 2.06
CA ILE A 154 -16.87 14.39 2.02
C ILE A 154 -15.73 15.21 2.65
N PRO A 155 -15.11 16.16 1.94
CA PRO A 155 -14.12 17.03 2.54
C PRO A 155 -14.76 17.65 3.78
N LYS A 156 -14.26 17.35 4.96
CA LYS A 156 -14.69 18.04 6.17
C LYS A 156 -14.50 19.52 5.87
N LYS A 157 -15.60 20.30 5.78
CA LYS A 157 -15.52 21.75 5.68
C LYS A 157 -14.56 22.19 6.77
N GLN A 158 -13.37 22.56 6.39
CA GLN A 158 -12.50 23.31 7.28
C GLN A 158 -13.27 24.57 7.59
N HIS A 159 -13.81 24.67 8.81
CA HIS A 159 -14.27 25.93 9.32
C HIS A 159 -13.05 26.83 9.42
N TYR A 160 -12.76 27.53 8.35
CA TYR A 160 -11.95 28.73 8.46
C TYR A 160 -12.79 29.66 9.33
N LEU A 161 -12.39 29.84 10.58
CA LEU A 161 -12.84 30.95 11.39
C LEU A 161 -12.33 32.20 10.67
N ILE A 162 -13.11 32.72 9.74
CA ILE A 162 -12.98 34.07 9.29
C ILE A 162 -13.29 34.89 10.52
N ALA A 163 -12.24 35.40 11.17
CA ALA A 163 -12.39 36.44 12.17
C ALA A 163 -12.98 37.64 11.46
N THR A 164 -14.30 37.72 11.43
CA THR A 164 -14.99 38.94 11.06
C THR A 164 -14.67 39.90 12.21
N SER A 165 -13.71 40.78 11.98
CA SER A 165 -13.56 41.99 12.77
C SER A 165 -14.84 42.79 12.59
N SER A 166 -15.80 42.60 13.48
CA SER A 166 -16.97 43.46 13.62
C SER A 166 -16.48 44.79 14.19
N SER A 167 -16.14 45.71 13.30
CA SER A 167 -16.11 47.14 13.64
C SER A 167 -17.58 47.57 13.82
N ALA A 168 -17.95 47.69 15.11
CA ALA A 168 -19.22 48.30 15.50
C ALA A 168 -19.27 49.72 14.99
N VAL A 169 -20.12 49.97 13.99
CA VAL A 169 -20.60 51.30 13.70
C VAL A 169 -21.77 51.58 14.63
N HIS A 170 -21.50 52.40 15.62
CA HIS A 170 -22.49 52.99 16.50
C HIS A 170 -23.18 54.10 15.74
N GLU A 171 -24.36 53.87 15.22
CA GLU A 171 -25.22 54.91 14.68
C GLU A 171 -26.23 55.27 15.73
N THR A 172 -25.95 56.43 16.36
CA THR A 172 -26.91 57.19 17.17
C THR A 172 -27.83 57.94 16.20
N LEU A 173 -29.13 57.66 16.25
CA LEU A 173 -30.17 58.50 15.72
C LEU A 173 -31.17 58.82 16.82
N THR A 174 -31.25 60.14 17.04
CA THR A 174 -32.21 60.91 17.81
C THR A 174 -33.65 60.49 17.67
#